data_b21fe6002b90d54eb42f64aebe4457f0
#
_entry.id   b21fe6002b90d54eb42f64aebe4457f0
#
_cell.length_a   1.000
_cell.length_b   1.000
_cell.length_c   1.000
_cell.angle_alpha   90.00
_cell.angle_beta   90.00
_cell.angle_gamma   90.00
#
_symmetry.space_group_name_H-M   'P 1'
#
loop_
_entity.id
_entity.type
_entity.pdbx_description
1 polymer ?
#
loop_
_entity_poly.entity_id
_entity_poly.type
_entity_poly.pdbx_seq_one_letter_code
_entity_poly.pdbx_strand_id
1 'polypeptide(L)'
;MYISVVALIVSIASLAMCLTCKKNDVAAALKANPEMVIDAMQAYEDQQRENAMKLVEENLAKNADALYARADDGIIGNPEGTKVLVEFFDFSCGFCHRVHPAIKEIVANNPDVKVVAKPMTFLSPASKYAAKVALAAAEQGKFAEVYNALFEFEGRLSESKIDELVSGLGLDMEKIKTDMNSQKVEKTLSDTADLAAKISVSGVPTMIFNNKILQTLDASVIQEAIDAAK
;
A
#
# COMPACT_ATOMS: atom_id res chain seq x y z
N MET A 1 -17.35 67.83 -25.94
CA MET A 1 -18.05 66.84 -25.06
C MET A 1 -18.59 65.63 -25.83
N TYR A 2 -19.02 65.76 -27.09
CA TYR A 2 -19.53 64.66 -27.91
C TYR A 2 -18.48 63.59 -28.32
N ILE A 3 -17.23 63.98 -28.54
CA ILE A 3 -16.16 63.06 -28.99
C ILE A 3 -15.80 62.06 -27.91
N SER A 4 -15.88 62.42 -26.63
CA SER A 4 -15.56 61.52 -25.51
C SER A 4 -16.62 60.41 -25.31
N VAL A 5 -17.89 60.70 -25.56
CA VAL A 5 -18.97 59.73 -25.44
C VAL A 5 -18.97 58.72 -26.53
N VAL A 6 -18.67 59.14 -27.79
CA VAL A 6 -18.54 58.25 -28.92
C VAL A 6 -17.35 57.31 -28.77
N ALA A 7 -16.20 57.81 -28.26
CA ALA A 7 -15.02 56.97 -27.99
C ALA A 7 -15.32 55.91 -26.87
N LEU A 8 -16.09 56.28 -25.85
CA LEU A 8 -16.46 55.33 -24.79
C LEU A 8 -17.39 54.23 -25.32
N ILE A 9 -18.37 54.59 -26.13
CA ILE A 9 -19.34 53.63 -26.73
C ILE A 9 -18.59 52.68 -27.68
N VAL A 10 -17.66 53.14 -28.51
CA VAL A 10 -16.84 52.32 -29.37
C VAL A 10 -15.96 51.37 -28.59
N SER A 11 -15.36 51.82 -27.47
CA SER A 11 -14.57 50.99 -26.59
C SER A 11 -15.39 49.89 -25.93
N ILE A 12 -16.57 50.19 -25.43
CA ILE A 12 -17.48 49.20 -24.80
C ILE A 12 -17.98 48.19 -25.87
N ALA A 13 -18.35 48.67 -27.05
CA ALA A 13 -18.78 47.81 -28.14
C ALA A 13 -17.65 46.88 -28.62
N SER A 14 -16.41 47.35 -28.72
CA SER A 14 -15.23 46.54 -29.05
C SER A 14 -14.92 45.49 -27.99
N LEU A 15 -15.05 45.83 -26.69
CA LEU A 15 -14.85 44.89 -25.60
C LEU A 15 -15.94 43.83 -25.58
N ALA A 16 -17.22 44.21 -25.76
CA ALA A 16 -18.33 43.26 -25.83
C ALA A 16 -18.23 42.35 -27.05
N MET A 17 -17.78 42.85 -28.20
CA MET A 17 -17.53 42.06 -29.42
C MET A 17 -16.36 41.09 -29.24
N CYS A 18 -15.30 41.49 -28.54
CA CYS A 18 -14.17 40.62 -28.22
C CYS A 18 -14.57 39.46 -27.28
N LEU A 19 -15.42 39.73 -26.27
CA LEU A 19 -15.92 38.72 -25.35
C LEU A 19 -16.90 37.74 -25.99
N THR A 20 -17.74 38.22 -26.94
CA THR A 20 -18.70 37.37 -27.68
C THR A 20 -17.99 36.53 -28.76
N CYS A 21 -17.01 37.07 -29.44
CA CYS A 21 -16.18 36.32 -30.41
C CYS A 21 -15.45 35.16 -29.70
N LYS A 22 -14.77 35.41 -28.58
CA LYS A 22 -14.08 34.34 -27.83
C LYS A 22 -15.01 33.21 -27.43
N LYS A 23 -16.24 33.52 -26.99
CA LYS A 23 -17.21 32.51 -26.55
C LYS A 23 -17.73 31.64 -27.69
N ASN A 24 -17.96 32.27 -28.88
CA ASN A 24 -18.43 31.55 -30.05
C ASN A 24 -17.32 30.71 -30.70
N ASP A 25 -16.07 31.16 -30.68
CA ASP A 25 -14.93 30.40 -31.15
C ASP A 25 -14.67 29.11 -30.38
N VAL A 26 -14.80 29.16 -29.03
CA VAL A 26 -14.67 27.97 -28.17
C VAL A 26 -15.79 26.97 -28.43
N ALA A 27 -17.04 27.44 -28.51
CA ALA A 27 -18.18 26.57 -28.80
C ALA A 27 -18.11 25.95 -30.20
N ALA A 28 -17.63 26.68 -31.20
CA ALA A 28 -17.40 26.17 -32.54
C ALA A 28 -16.26 25.16 -32.58
N ALA A 29 -15.16 25.42 -31.90
CA ALA A 29 -14.02 24.51 -31.80
C ALA A 29 -14.42 23.20 -31.13
N LEU A 30 -15.18 23.24 -30.02
CA LEU A 30 -15.67 22.04 -29.31
C LEU A 30 -16.67 21.23 -30.16
N LYS A 31 -17.48 21.90 -31.00
CA LYS A 31 -18.39 21.20 -31.90
C LYS A 31 -17.65 20.57 -33.10
N ALA A 32 -16.58 21.21 -33.58
CA ALA A 32 -15.77 20.69 -34.66
C ALA A 32 -14.86 19.54 -34.24
N ASN A 33 -14.43 19.53 -32.96
CA ASN A 33 -13.52 18.53 -32.38
C ASN A 33 -14.06 18.09 -31.01
N PRO A 34 -15.10 17.26 -30.96
CA PRO A 34 -15.71 16.84 -29.70
C PRO A 34 -14.75 16.03 -28.79
N GLU A 35 -13.73 15.38 -29.37
CA GLU A 35 -12.65 14.69 -28.69
C GLU A 35 -11.87 15.60 -27.72
N MET A 36 -11.79 16.91 -27.99
CA MET A 36 -11.11 17.84 -27.08
C MET A 36 -11.71 17.85 -25.66
N VAL A 37 -13.00 17.55 -25.51
CA VAL A 37 -13.64 17.43 -24.20
C VAL A 37 -13.14 16.15 -23.49
N ILE A 38 -13.05 15.07 -24.25
CA ILE A 38 -12.56 13.77 -23.73
C ILE A 38 -11.10 13.91 -23.30
N ASP A 39 -10.26 14.49 -24.16
CA ASP A 39 -8.85 14.74 -23.86
C ASP A 39 -8.66 15.64 -22.64
N ALA A 40 -9.47 16.70 -22.52
CA ALA A 40 -9.44 17.58 -21.36
C ALA A 40 -9.89 16.88 -20.06
N MET A 41 -10.90 16.00 -20.14
CA MET A 41 -11.33 15.18 -19.01
C MET A 41 -10.25 14.18 -18.60
N GLN A 42 -9.64 13.49 -19.55
CA GLN A 42 -8.54 12.56 -19.29
C GLN A 42 -7.35 13.28 -18.64
N ALA A 43 -6.95 14.42 -19.18
CA ALA A 43 -5.87 15.23 -18.61
C ALA A 43 -6.19 15.68 -17.19
N TYR A 44 -7.45 16.04 -16.91
CA TYR A 44 -7.89 16.40 -15.56
C TYR A 44 -7.86 15.18 -14.62
N GLU A 45 -8.35 14.03 -15.06
CA GLU A 45 -8.33 12.79 -14.28
C GLU A 45 -6.89 12.34 -13.97
N ASP A 46 -6.00 12.41 -14.97
CA ASP A 46 -4.59 12.07 -14.82
C ASP A 46 -3.91 13.02 -13.80
N GLN A 47 -4.20 14.31 -13.88
CA GLN A 47 -3.69 15.27 -12.88
C GLN A 47 -4.23 15.02 -11.47
N GLN A 48 -5.51 14.68 -11.35
CA GLN A 48 -6.09 14.31 -10.04
C GLN A 48 -5.44 13.04 -9.48
N ARG A 49 -5.21 12.05 -10.35
CA ARG A 49 -4.50 10.80 -9.98
C ARG A 49 -3.07 11.09 -9.52
N GLU A 50 -2.33 11.91 -10.27
CA GLU A 50 -0.96 12.30 -9.91
C GLU A 50 -0.92 13.02 -8.56
N ASN A 51 -1.84 13.98 -8.35
CA ASN A 51 -1.93 14.70 -7.08
C ASN A 51 -2.27 13.76 -5.91
N ALA A 52 -3.20 12.82 -6.12
CA ALA A 52 -3.54 11.80 -5.13
C ALA A 52 -2.34 10.89 -4.80
N MET A 53 -1.59 10.45 -5.82
CA MET A 53 -0.38 9.65 -5.62
C MET A 53 0.69 10.41 -4.83
N LYS A 54 0.94 11.68 -5.15
CA LYS A 54 1.89 12.53 -4.39
C LYS A 54 1.47 12.64 -2.92
N LEU A 55 0.18 12.84 -2.66
CA LEU A 55 -0.33 12.90 -1.29
C LEU A 55 -0.13 11.59 -0.53
N VAL A 56 -0.33 10.45 -1.21
CA VAL A 56 -0.05 9.12 -0.63
C VAL A 56 1.44 8.99 -0.33
N GLU A 57 2.34 9.29 -1.28
CA GLU A 57 3.78 9.23 -1.09
C GLU A 57 4.26 10.11 0.09
N GLU A 58 3.74 11.35 0.18
CA GLU A 58 4.03 12.24 1.32
C GLU A 58 3.55 11.66 2.65
N ASN A 59 2.37 11.04 2.65
CA ASN A 59 1.81 10.44 3.86
C ASN A 59 2.61 9.21 4.29
N LEU A 60 3.04 8.36 3.35
CA LEU A 60 3.94 7.25 3.61
C LEU A 60 5.28 7.74 4.18
N ALA A 61 5.88 8.77 3.58
CA ALA A 61 7.13 9.36 4.05
C ALA A 61 7.02 9.95 5.48
N LYS A 62 5.91 10.59 5.81
CA LYS A 62 5.63 11.10 7.18
C LYS A 62 5.50 9.98 8.22
N ASN A 63 5.19 8.77 7.80
CA ASN A 63 5.05 7.59 8.67
C ASN A 63 6.18 6.56 8.48
N ALA A 64 7.30 6.96 7.89
CA ALA A 64 8.40 6.07 7.51
C ALA A 64 8.94 5.24 8.70
N ASP A 65 9.12 5.83 9.87
CA ASP A 65 9.60 5.11 11.06
C ASP A 65 8.64 3.98 11.44
N ALA A 66 7.34 4.23 11.39
CA ALA A 66 6.33 3.22 11.68
C ALA A 66 6.21 2.16 10.58
N LEU A 67 6.55 2.52 9.34
CA LEU A 67 6.55 1.59 8.20
C LEU A 67 7.76 0.66 8.20
N TYR A 68 8.98 1.22 8.38
CA TYR A 68 10.22 0.54 8.03
C TYR A 68 11.10 0.15 9.22
N ALA A 69 10.94 0.80 10.38
CA ALA A 69 11.93 0.77 11.46
C ALA A 69 11.42 0.22 12.79
N ARG A 70 10.21 -0.34 12.88
CA ARG A 70 9.70 -0.88 14.15
C ARG A 70 10.39 -2.21 14.50
N ALA A 71 10.94 -2.26 15.70
CA ALA A 71 11.65 -3.44 16.21
C ALA A 71 10.75 -4.66 16.47
N ASP A 72 9.43 -4.43 16.63
CA ASP A 72 8.45 -5.47 17.02
C ASP A 72 7.71 -6.08 15.81
N ASP A 73 8.02 -5.63 14.59
CA ASP A 73 7.45 -6.19 13.37
C ASP A 73 8.07 -7.55 13.03
N GLY A 74 7.28 -8.40 12.37
CA GLY A 74 7.82 -9.62 11.77
C GLY A 74 8.73 -9.30 10.59
N ILE A 75 9.85 -10.03 10.49
CA ILE A 75 10.80 -9.84 9.40
C ILE A 75 10.91 -11.14 8.60
N ILE A 76 10.92 -11.00 7.27
CA ILE A 76 11.17 -12.08 6.31
C ILE A 76 12.36 -11.66 5.44
N GLY A 77 13.26 -12.58 5.16
CA GLY A 77 14.51 -12.29 4.43
C GLY A 77 15.61 -11.78 5.34
N ASN A 78 16.41 -10.84 4.86
CA ASN A 78 17.59 -10.36 5.58
C ASN A 78 17.20 -9.23 6.58
N PRO A 79 17.32 -9.43 7.90
CA PRO A 79 17.03 -8.39 8.88
C PRO A 79 17.85 -7.10 8.69
N GLU A 80 19.10 -7.26 8.15
CA GLU A 80 20.01 -6.15 7.86
C GLU A 80 19.89 -5.65 6.41
N GLY A 81 18.90 -6.15 5.68
CA GLY A 81 18.65 -5.75 4.29
C GLY A 81 18.33 -4.26 4.17
N THR A 82 18.94 -3.63 3.18
CA THR A 82 18.80 -2.20 2.91
C THR A 82 17.62 -1.85 2.01
N LYS A 83 17.16 -2.82 1.22
CA LYS A 83 15.96 -2.70 0.39
C LYS A 83 14.76 -3.21 1.17
N VAL A 84 13.94 -2.29 1.67
CA VAL A 84 12.84 -2.64 2.58
C VAL A 84 11.51 -2.65 1.85
N LEU A 85 10.92 -3.83 1.72
CA LEU A 85 9.56 -4.04 1.26
C LEU A 85 8.65 -4.17 2.47
N VAL A 86 7.55 -3.43 2.53
CA VAL A 86 6.53 -3.57 3.58
C VAL A 86 5.34 -4.30 3.01
N GLU A 87 4.85 -5.30 3.72
CA GLU A 87 3.66 -6.05 3.35
C GLU A 87 2.60 -5.95 4.45
N PHE A 88 1.43 -5.39 4.11
CA PHE A 88 0.21 -5.54 4.90
C PHE A 88 -0.54 -6.75 4.39
N PHE A 89 -0.82 -7.71 5.27
CA PHE A 89 -1.40 -9.00 4.90
C PHE A 89 -2.34 -9.53 6.00
N ASP A 90 -3.13 -10.55 5.64
CA ASP A 90 -3.95 -11.30 6.61
C ASP A 90 -3.85 -12.78 6.26
N PHE A 91 -3.57 -13.63 7.23
CA PHE A 91 -3.39 -15.08 7.04
C PHE A 91 -4.63 -15.81 6.48
N SER A 92 -5.83 -15.21 6.58
CA SER A 92 -7.05 -15.76 5.97
C SER A 92 -7.34 -15.18 4.59
N CYS A 93 -6.48 -14.31 4.06
CA CYS A 93 -6.68 -13.66 2.78
C CYS A 93 -6.22 -14.54 1.62
N GLY A 94 -7.14 -15.00 0.77
CA GLY A 94 -6.80 -15.82 -0.40
C GLY A 94 -5.90 -15.11 -1.42
N PHE A 95 -5.95 -13.77 -1.53
CA PHE A 95 -5.02 -13.02 -2.36
C PHE A 95 -3.62 -13.00 -1.76
N CYS A 96 -3.48 -12.92 -0.43
CA CYS A 96 -2.18 -13.00 0.25
C CYS A 96 -1.54 -14.38 0.03
N HIS A 97 -2.32 -15.46 0.11
CA HIS A 97 -1.83 -16.80 -0.24
C HIS A 97 -1.28 -16.88 -1.68
N ARG A 98 -1.92 -16.20 -2.64
CA ARG A 98 -1.43 -16.19 -4.03
C ARG A 98 -0.17 -15.37 -4.23
N VAL A 99 0.06 -14.35 -3.41
CA VAL A 99 1.25 -13.49 -3.48
C VAL A 99 2.44 -14.09 -2.72
N HIS A 100 2.21 -14.92 -1.73
CA HIS A 100 3.25 -15.53 -0.90
C HIS A 100 4.39 -16.19 -1.70
N PRO A 101 4.15 -16.98 -2.78
CA PRO A 101 5.24 -17.52 -3.60
C PRO A 101 6.15 -16.43 -4.20
N ALA A 102 5.57 -15.30 -4.63
CA ALA A 102 6.32 -14.18 -5.16
C ALA A 102 7.23 -13.55 -4.09
N ILE A 103 6.73 -13.39 -2.86
CA ILE A 103 7.54 -12.89 -1.74
C ILE A 103 8.71 -13.83 -1.45
N LYS A 104 8.47 -15.14 -1.43
CA LYS A 104 9.54 -16.13 -1.25
C LYS A 104 10.60 -16.03 -2.34
N GLU A 105 10.19 -15.92 -3.59
CA GLU A 105 11.08 -15.76 -4.73
C GLU A 105 11.92 -14.48 -4.62
N ILE A 106 11.29 -13.35 -4.32
CA ILE A 106 11.95 -12.05 -4.13
C ILE A 106 13.02 -12.14 -3.03
N VAL A 107 12.67 -12.70 -1.89
CA VAL A 107 13.63 -12.86 -0.77
C VAL A 107 14.77 -13.80 -1.12
N ALA A 108 14.50 -14.90 -1.84
CA ALA A 108 15.51 -15.86 -2.24
C ALA A 108 16.52 -15.27 -3.26
N ASN A 109 16.03 -14.43 -4.16
CA ASN A 109 16.84 -13.84 -5.24
C ASN A 109 17.57 -12.56 -4.84
N ASN A 110 17.17 -11.92 -3.72
CA ASN A 110 17.68 -10.62 -3.29
C ASN A 110 18.18 -10.67 -1.84
N PRO A 111 19.44 -10.99 -1.59
CA PRO A 111 19.98 -11.12 -0.22
C PRO A 111 20.04 -9.79 0.55
N ASP A 112 19.83 -8.67 -0.11
CA ASP A 112 19.74 -7.32 0.45
C ASP A 112 18.30 -6.84 0.71
N VAL A 113 17.31 -7.71 0.47
CA VAL A 113 15.90 -7.43 0.73
C VAL A 113 15.49 -7.86 2.15
N LYS A 114 14.82 -6.94 2.81
CA LYS A 114 14.10 -7.14 4.06
C LYS A 114 12.62 -6.91 3.83
N VAL A 115 11.77 -7.88 4.14
CA VAL A 115 10.32 -7.68 4.13
C VAL A 115 9.86 -7.43 5.57
N VAL A 116 9.28 -6.25 5.80
CA VAL A 116 8.62 -5.88 7.06
C VAL A 116 7.16 -6.31 6.98
N ALA A 117 6.81 -7.32 7.76
CA ALA A 117 5.50 -7.96 7.73
C ALA A 117 4.54 -7.29 8.73
N LYS A 118 3.44 -6.73 8.23
CA LYS A 118 2.41 -5.99 8.97
C LYS A 118 1.09 -6.78 8.97
N PRO A 119 0.88 -7.69 9.94
CA PRO A 119 -0.32 -8.50 9.97
C PRO A 119 -1.57 -7.67 10.27
N MET A 120 -2.58 -7.80 9.42
CA MET A 120 -3.94 -7.33 9.62
C MET A 120 -4.80 -8.49 10.13
N THR A 121 -5.85 -8.18 10.92
CA THR A 121 -6.60 -9.23 11.64
C THR A 121 -8.11 -9.09 11.52
N PHE A 122 -8.58 -8.54 10.39
CA PHE A 122 -9.99 -8.18 10.23
C PHE A 122 -10.83 -9.22 9.48
N LEU A 123 -10.21 -10.22 8.81
CA LEU A 123 -10.96 -11.16 7.98
C LEU A 123 -11.59 -12.30 8.78
N SER A 124 -10.94 -12.76 9.87
CA SER A 124 -11.48 -13.85 10.68
C SER A 124 -10.89 -13.88 12.10
N PRO A 125 -11.54 -14.55 13.05
CA PRO A 125 -10.92 -14.83 14.37
C PRO A 125 -9.59 -15.60 14.24
N ALA A 126 -9.49 -16.53 13.30
CA ALA A 126 -8.26 -17.28 13.02
C ALA A 126 -7.13 -16.37 12.52
N SER A 127 -7.44 -15.29 11.78
CA SER A 127 -6.44 -14.29 11.37
C SER A 127 -5.75 -13.66 12.58
N LYS A 128 -6.54 -13.26 13.60
CA LYS A 128 -6.00 -12.68 14.82
C LYS A 128 -5.14 -13.66 15.59
N TYR A 129 -5.60 -14.91 15.72
CA TYR A 129 -4.84 -15.96 16.39
C TYR A 129 -3.51 -16.22 15.65
N ALA A 130 -3.55 -16.42 14.34
CA ALA A 130 -2.38 -16.64 13.49
C ALA A 130 -1.36 -15.50 13.60
N ALA A 131 -1.82 -14.25 13.54
CA ALA A 131 -0.97 -13.06 13.67
C ALA A 131 -0.29 -13.00 15.06
N LYS A 132 -1.02 -13.28 16.14
CA LYS A 132 -0.46 -13.35 17.48
C LYS A 132 0.61 -14.43 17.61
N VAL A 133 0.34 -15.64 17.09
CA VAL A 133 1.29 -16.76 17.12
C VAL A 133 2.54 -16.42 16.30
N ALA A 134 2.39 -15.84 15.12
CA ALA A 134 3.54 -15.44 14.28
C ALA A 134 4.40 -14.36 14.94
N LEU A 135 3.78 -13.34 15.55
CA LEU A 135 4.51 -12.30 16.30
C LEU A 135 5.18 -12.86 17.57
N ALA A 136 4.55 -13.80 18.27
CA ALA A 136 5.18 -14.50 19.39
C ALA A 136 6.38 -15.34 18.94
N ALA A 137 6.31 -15.95 17.75
CA ALA A 137 7.41 -16.70 17.17
C ALA A 137 8.61 -15.81 16.81
N ALA A 138 8.39 -14.51 16.54
CA ALA A 138 9.47 -13.54 16.34
C ALA A 138 10.39 -13.45 17.57
N GLU A 139 9.87 -13.59 18.80
CA GLU A 139 10.67 -13.62 20.03
C GLU A 139 11.60 -14.85 20.13
N GLN A 140 11.37 -15.84 19.29
CA GLN A 140 12.23 -17.03 19.13
C GLN A 140 13.02 -17.03 17.82
N GLY A 141 13.00 -15.90 17.07
CA GLY A 141 13.66 -15.76 15.78
C GLY A 141 13.02 -16.60 14.65
N LYS A 142 11.73 -16.96 14.80
CA LYS A 142 11.02 -17.92 13.93
C LYS A 142 9.80 -17.35 13.22
N PHE A 143 9.72 -16.00 13.09
CA PHE A 143 8.60 -15.37 12.40
C PHE A 143 8.44 -15.88 10.96
N ALA A 144 9.53 -15.89 10.20
CA ALA A 144 9.50 -16.25 8.78
C ALA A 144 9.07 -17.71 8.56
N GLU A 145 9.50 -18.62 9.42
CA GLU A 145 9.09 -20.03 9.34
C GLU A 145 7.59 -20.20 9.63
N VAL A 146 7.08 -19.50 10.64
CA VAL A 146 5.64 -19.53 10.95
C VAL A 146 4.83 -18.86 9.84
N TYR A 147 5.28 -17.72 9.34
CA TYR A 147 4.66 -17.02 8.21
C TYR A 147 4.54 -17.95 7.00
N ASN A 148 5.63 -18.61 6.61
CA ASN A 148 5.64 -19.54 5.48
C ASN A 148 4.72 -20.74 5.73
N ALA A 149 4.81 -21.39 6.88
CA ALA A 149 3.99 -22.56 7.19
C ALA A 149 2.48 -22.26 7.16
N LEU A 150 2.07 -21.07 7.62
CA LEU A 150 0.67 -20.66 7.61
C LEU A 150 0.18 -20.33 6.20
N PHE A 151 1.00 -19.71 5.34
CA PHE A 151 0.62 -19.42 3.96
C PHE A 151 0.74 -20.63 3.02
N GLU A 152 1.60 -21.60 3.31
CA GLU A 152 1.72 -22.84 2.54
C GLU A 152 0.63 -23.86 2.89
N PHE A 153 -0.09 -23.67 3.98
CA PHE A 153 -1.19 -24.56 4.34
C PHE A 153 -2.37 -24.36 3.40
N GLU A 154 -2.73 -25.43 2.70
CA GLU A 154 -3.89 -25.49 1.84
C GLU A 154 -5.13 -25.88 2.66
N GLY A 155 -5.91 -24.90 3.08
CA GLY A 155 -7.13 -25.13 3.83
C GLY A 155 -7.55 -23.94 4.70
N ARG A 156 -8.63 -24.15 5.45
CA ARG A 156 -9.12 -23.13 6.38
C ARG A 156 -8.33 -23.20 7.69
N LEU A 157 -7.72 -22.09 8.08
CA LEU A 157 -7.05 -21.96 9.37
C LEU A 157 -8.07 -22.04 10.52
N SER A 158 -7.70 -22.78 11.55
CA SER A 158 -8.32 -22.79 12.88
C SER A 158 -7.21 -22.73 13.93
N GLU A 159 -7.53 -22.36 15.15
CA GLU A 159 -6.53 -22.28 16.24
C GLU A 159 -5.79 -23.61 16.41
N SER A 160 -6.52 -24.74 16.41
CA SER A 160 -5.92 -26.06 16.53
C SER A 160 -4.99 -26.42 15.36
N LYS A 161 -5.35 -25.99 14.13
CA LYS A 161 -4.50 -26.24 12.98
C LYS A 161 -3.26 -25.35 12.97
N ILE A 162 -3.38 -24.11 13.44
CA ILE A 162 -2.25 -23.21 13.62
C ILE A 162 -1.27 -23.78 14.64
N ASP A 163 -1.78 -24.26 15.80
CA ASP A 163 -0.95 -24.90 16.82
C ASP A 163 -0.24 -26.15 16.29
N GLU A 164 -0.94 -26.98 15.53
CA GLU A 164 -0.38 -28.18 14.90
C GLU A 164 0.78 -27.82 13.95
N LEU A 165 0.56 -26.84 13.03
CA LEU A 165 1.57 -26.40 12.06
C LEU A 165 2.80 -25.82 12.76
N VAL A 166 2.58 -24.99 13.77
CA VAL A 166 3.67 -24.27 14.46
C VAL A 166 4.46 -25.20 15.38
N SER A 167 3.80 -26.19 16.02
CA SER A 167 4.48 -27.18 16.85
C SER A 167 5.52 -28.01 16.07
N GLY A 168 5.28 -28.22 14.76
CA GLY A 168 6.23 -28.91 13.88
C GLY A 168 7.52 -28.14 13.56
N LEU A 169 7.58 -26.85 13.93
CA LEU A 169 8.72 -25.96 13.60
C LEU A 169 9.81 -25.92 14.68
N GLY A 170 9.67 -26.70 15.75
CA GLY A 170 10.66 -26.75 16.84
C GLY A 170 10.64 -25.55 17.77
N LEU A 171 9.48 -24.88 17.87
CA LEU A 171 9.24 -23.76 18.78
C LEU A 171 8.84 -24.23 20.19
N ASP A 172 9.20 -23.43 21.19
CA ASP A 172 8.66 -23.58 22.54
C ASP A 172 7.19 -23.10 22.56
N MET A 173 6.26 -24.06 22.50
CA MET A 173 4.82 -23.77 22.43
C MET A 173 4.26 -23.16 23.72
N GLU A 174 4.83 -23.44 24.90
CA GLU A 174 4.43 -22.80 26.13
C GLU A 174 4.81 -21.31 26.13
N LYS A 175 6.01 -21.02 25.61
CA LYS A 175 6.44 -19.64 25.40
C LYS A 175 5.57 -18.93 24.34
N ILE A 176 5.22 -19.58 23.25
CA ILE A 176 4.29 -19.04 22.25
C ILE A 176 2.96 -18.65 22.88
N LYS A 177 2.34 -19.54 23.68
CA LYS A 177 1.05 -19.29 24.35
C LYS A 177 1.11 -18.15 25.35
N THR A 178 2.25 -17.95 25.98
CA THR A 178 2.49 -16.83 26.88
C THR A 178 2.67 -15.52 26.11
N ASP A 179 3.59 -15.51 25.14
CA ASP A 179 4.02 -14.31 24.43
C ASP A 179 2.92 -13.78 23.49
N MET A 180 2.11 -14.65 22.86
CA MET A 180 1.01 -14.25 21.98
C MET A 180 -0.07 -13.40 22.68
N ASN A 181 -0.15 -13.48 24.01
CA ASN A 181 -1.08 -12.69 24.81
C ASN A 181 -0.37 -11.54 25.56
N SER A 182 0.89 -11.29 25.25
CA SER A 182 1.65 -10.20 25.84
C SER A 182 1.14 -8.83 25.38
N GLN A 183 1.36 -7.81 26.22
CA GLN A 183 1.07 -6.42 25.84
C GLN A 183 1.85 -5.97 24.59
N LYS A 184 3.05 -6.52 24.39
CA LYS A 184 3.89 -6.26 23.21
C LYS A 184 3.18 -6.67 21.93
N VAL A 185 2.69 -7.92 21.84
CA VAL A 185 2.00 -8.46 20.67
C VAL A 185 0.69 -7.71 20.41
N GLU A 186 -0.12 -7.47 21.45
CA GLU A 186 -1.37 -6.70 21.28
C GLU A 186 -1.09 -5.28 20.81
N LYS A 187 -0.07 -4.63 21.35
CA LYS A 187 0.34 -3.29 20.90
C LYS A 187 0.82 -3.29 19.45
N THR A 188 1.61 -4.28 19.04
CA THR A 188 2.09 -4.38 17.64
C THR A 188 0.92 -4.50 16.67
N LEU A 189 -0.08 -5.32 16.99
CA LEU A 189 -1.29 -5.44 16.15
C LEU A 189 -2.11 -4.15 16.11
N SER A 190 -2.30 -3.50 17.26
CA SER A 190 -3.00 -2.21 17.33
C SER A 190 -2.28 -1.13 16.53
N ASP A 191 -0.97 -0.99 16.72
CA ASP A 191 -0.17 0.01 16.00
C ASP A 191 -0.14 -0.25 14.49
N THR A 192 -0.18 -1.53 14.07
CA THR A 192 -0.28 -1.89 12.66
C THR A 192 -1.62 -1.45 12.06
N ALA A 193 -2.73 -1.68 12.77
CA ALA A 193 -4.05 -1.25 12.35
C ALA A 193 -4.15 0.29 12.30
N ASP A 194 -3.61 0.98 13.31
CA ASP A 194 -3.58 2.45 13.36
C ASP A 194 -2.74 3.04 12.23
N LEU A 195 -1.57 2.42 11.94
CA LEU A 195 -0.73 2.82 10.82
C LEU A 195 -1.47 2.63 9.50
N ALA A 196 -2.08 1.46 9.27
CA ALA A 196 -2.86 1.19 8.06
C ALA A 196 -3.95 2.24 7.83
N ALA A 197 -4.69 2.61 8.89
CA ALA A 197 -5.70 3.66 8.83
C ALA A 197 -5.10 5.04 8.49
N LYS A 198 -3.97 5.41 9.11
CA LYS A 198 -3.27 6.69 8.87
C LYS A 198 -2.79 6.84 7.43
N ILE A 199 -2.29 5.76 6.82
CA ILE A 199 -1.76 5.77 5.46
C ILE A 199 -2.78 5.31 4.41
N SER A 200 -4.05 5.16 4.83
CA SER A 200 -5.18 4.77 3.97
C SER A 200 -5.02 3.39 3.31
N VAL A 201 -4.34 2.45 3.97
CA VAL A 201 -4.33 1.04 3.58
C VAL A 201 -5.64 0.42 4.03
N SER A 202 -6.54 0.15 3.07
CA SER A 202 -7.90 -0.35 3.30
C SER A 202 -8.09 -1.81 2.92
N GLY A 203 -7.07 -2.46 2.38
CA GLY A 203 -7.14 -3.85 1.92
C GLY A 203 -5.82 -4.58 2.00
N VAL A 204 -5.89 -5.90 1.88
CA VAL A 204 -4.75 -6.81 1.85
C VAL A 204 -4.81 -7.73 0.63
N PRO A 205 -3.67 -8.12 0.04
CA PRO A 205 -2.34 -7.64 0.38
C PRO A 205 -2.10 -6.21 -0.12
N THR A 206 -1.35 -5.41 0.64
CA THR A 206 -0.82 -4.13 0.18
C THR A 206 0.68 -4.13 0.38
N MET A 207 1.41 -3.85 -0.69
CA MET A 207 2.88 -3.78 -0.66
C MET A 207 3.34 -2.35 -0.86
N ILE A 208 4.33 -1.94 -0.06
CA ILE A 208 4.93 -0.61 -0.12
C ILE A 208 6.43 -0.76 -0.26
N PHE A 209 6.98 -0.08 -1.25
CA PHE A 209 8.42 -0.01 -1.49
C PHE A 209 8.81 1.42 -1.86
N ASN A 210 9.87 1.96 -1.24
CA ASN A 210 10.34 3.34 -1.47
C ASN A 210 9.22 4.39 -1.40
N ASN A 211 8.37 4.32 -0.37
CA ASN A 211 7.20 5.19 -0.15
C ASN A 211 6.17 5.16 -1.29
N LYS A 212 6.12 4.08 -2.05
CA LYS A 212 5.12 3.86 -3.11
C LYS A 212 4.35 2.59 -2.85
N ILE A 213 3.02 2.66 -2.99
CA ILE A 213 2.19 1.46 -3.02
C ILE A 213 2.37 0.80 -4.39
N LEU A 214 2.77 -0.47 -4.40
CA LEU A 214 2.89 -1.25 -5.63
C LEU A 214 1.49 -1.57 -6.18
N GLN A 215 1.26 -1.23 -7.45
CA GLN A 215 -0.05 -1.37 -8.10
C GLN A 215 -0.38 -2.79 -8.53
N THR A 216 0.60 -3.67 -8.50
CA THR A 216 0.47 -5.08 -8.86
C THR A 216 1.28 -5.93 -7.90
N LEU A 217 0.88 -7.18 -7.79
CA LEU A 217 1.46 -8.17 -6.89
C LEU A 217 2.24 -9.25 -7.67
N ASP A 218 2.54 -8.98 -8.94
CA ASP A 218 3.38 -9.84 -9.76
C ASP A 218 4.84 -9.76 -9.30
N ALA A 219 5.48 -10.93 -9.15
CA ALA A 219 6.88 -11.02 -8.74
C ALA A 219 7.81 -10.22 -9.65
N SER A 220 7.56 -10.22 -10.97
CA SER A 220 8.36 -9.47 -11.95
C SER A 220 8.33 -7.96 -11.70
N VAL A 221 7.16 -7.40 -11.38
CA VAL A 221 7.02 -5.95 -11.13
C VAL A 221 7.61 -5.56 -9.78
N ILE A 222 7.48 -6.42 -8.76
CA ILE A 222 8.14 -6.22 -7.47
C ILE A 222 9.66 -6.24 -7.68
N GLN A 223 10.16 -7.20 -8.48
CA GLN A 223 11.60 -7.32 -8.80
C GLN A 223 12.09 -6.08 -9.55
N GLU A 224 11.38 -5.62 -10.58
CA GLU A 224 11.71 -4.39 -11.31
C GLU A 224 11.80 -3.18 -10.38
N ALA A 225 10.87 -3.04 -9.43
CA ALA A 225 10.91 -1.96 -8.44
C ALA A 225 12.15 -2.05 -7.53
N ILE A 226 12.54 -3.27 -7.13
CA ILE A 226 13.72 -3.54 -6.30
C ILE A 226 15.00 -3.26 -7.09
N ASP A 227 15.08 -3.66 -8.36
CA ASP A 227 16.24 -3.46 -9.24
C ASP A 227 16.45 -1.99 -9.58
N ALA A 228 15.36 -1.21 -9.71
CA ALA A 228 15.40 0.22 -9.93
C ALA A 228 15.88 1.02 -8.70
N ALA A 229 15.87 0.43 -7.52
CA ALA A 229 16.35 1.06 -6.30
C ALA A 229 17.89 0.92 -6.20
N LYS A 230 18.55 2.05 -6.35
CA LYS A 230 20.01 2.17 -6.21
C LYS A 230 20.43 2.28 -4.75
#